data_36bfc0bad5577c553f4a35b77f7fd7a8
#
_entry.id   36bfc0bad5577c553f4a35b77f7fd7a8
#
_cell.length_a   1.000
_cell.length_b   1.000
_cell.length_c   1.000
_cell.angle_alpha   90.00
_cell.angle_beta   90.00
_cell.angle_gamma   90.00
#
_symmetry.space_group_name_H-M   'P 1'
#
loop_
_entity.id
_entity.type
_entity.pdbx_description
1 polymer ?
#
loop_
_entity_poly.entity_id
_entity_poly.type
_entity_poly.pdbx_seq_one_letter_code
_entity_poly.pdbx_strand_id
1 'polypeptide(L)'
;MKNSVVGTLCLVAALAVSPVSTLGTVAVAAELSGVTLPDTLKVGEKTLKLNGLGLRKKAMFKVYVGGLYLESPSKDARAILASDQAKAIRLHFLRDLTKAQLVEAFQEGFAANAKDTVAQKATFDKMLALVPDVKTGSTLTFIYLPGKGTTLQVADKELGVFEGKGFADAVFSIWLGAKPPSEDLRKGMLG
;
A
#
# COMPACT_ATOMS: atom_id res chain seq x y z
N MET A 1 -55.16 -72.03 7.59
CA MET A 1 -53.71 -71.83 7.43
C MET A 1 -53.58 -70.48 6.81
N LYS A 2 -53.19 -69.47 7.57
CA LYS A 2 -53.17 -68.07 7.17
C LYS A 2 -51.71 -67.60 7.16
N ASN A 3 -51.20 -67.26 5.99
CA ASN A 3 -49.87 -66.63 5.86
C ASN A 3 -50.02 -65.12 5.94
N SER A 4 -49.39 -64.54 6.94
CA SER A 4 -49.30 -63.10 7.12
C SER A 4 -47.98 -62.60 6.55
N VAL A 5 -48.02 -61.72 5.54
CA VAL A 5 -46.85 -61.09 4.93
C VAL A 5 -46.69 -59.71 5.62
N VAL A 6 -45.63 -59.59 6.36
CA VAL A 6 -45.24 -58.31 6.99
C VAL A 6 -44.43 -57.52 5.97
N GLY A 7 -45.00 -56.42 5.46
CA GLY A 7 -44.30 -55.49 4.57
C GLY A 7 -43.41 -54.51 5.39
N THR A 8 -42.08 -54.58 5.12
CA THR A 8 -41.11 -53.63 5.69
C THR A 8 -41.11 -52.36 4.88
N LEU A 9 -41.53 -51.26 5.50
CA LEU A 9 -41.50 -49.91 4.90
C LEU A 9 -40.09 -49.28 5.12
N CYS A 10 -39.30 -49.24 4.03
CA CYS A 10 -38.02 -48.52 4.05
C CYS A 10 -38.27 -47.00 3.89
N LEU A 11 -38.02 -46.25 4.98
CA LEU A 11 -38.06 -44.80 4.97
C LEU A 11 -36.71 -44.27 4.47
N VAL A 12 -36.66 -43.77 3.21
CA VAL A 12 -35.47 -43.12 2.64
C VAL A 12 -35.49 -41.66 3.09
N ALA A 13 -34.62 -41.31 4.02
CA ALA A 13 -34.39 -39.90 4.41
C ALA A 13 -33.51 -39.23 3.38
N ALA A 14 -34.09 -38.34 2.56
CA ALA A 14 -33.35 -37.50 1.64
C ALA A 14 -32.68 -36.33 2.41
N LEU A 15 -31.37 -36.37 2.59
CA LEU A 15 -30.57 -35.26 3.10
C LEU A 15 -30.46 -34.19 1.99
N ALA A 16 -31.22 -33.11 2.19
CA ALA A 16 -31.10 -31.91 1.35
C ALA A 16 -29.77 -31.18 1.69
N VAL A 17 -28.76 -31.33 0.83
CA VAL A 17 -27.53 -30.52 0.89
C VAL A 17 -27.86 -29.17 0.29
N SER A 18 -28.02 -28.15 1.11
CA SER A 18 -28.14 -26.76 0.67
C SER A 18 -26.77 -26.25 0.20
N PRO A 19 -26.65 -25.66 -1.00
CA PRO A 19 -25.41 -25.05 -1.42
C PRO A 19 -25.18 -23.79 -0.56
N VAL A 20 -24.11 -23.79 0.22
CA VAL A 20 -23.59 -22.59 0.88
C VAL A 20 -23.00 -21.69 -0.22
N SER A 21 -23.77 -20.69 -0.65
CA SER A 21 -23.28 -19.62 -1.50
C SER A 21 -22.28 -18.79 -0.71
N THR A 22 -20.99 -19.03 -0.90
CA THR A 22 -19.94 -18.12 -0.46
C THR A 22 -20.07 -16.83 -1.25
N LEU A 23 -20.70 -15.81 -0.65
CA LEU A 23 -20.63 -14.43 -1.14
C LEU A 23 -19.16 -14.01 -1.04
N GLY A 24 -18.43 -14.15 -2.16
CA GLY A 24 -17.10 -13.58 -2.29
C GLY A 24 -17.24 -12.07 -2.07
N THR A 25 -16.60 -11.54 -1.02
CA THR A 25 -16.42 -10.12 -0.82
C THR A 25 -15.68 -9.59 -2.05
N VAL A 26 -16.40 -8.88 -2.94
CA VAL A 26 -15.79 -8.12 -4.03
C VAL A 26 -14.98 -7.03 -3.35
N ALA A 27 -13.65 -7.13 -3.40
CA ALA A 27 -12.78 -6.06 -2.97
C ALA A 27 -13.09 -4.86 -3.85
N VAL A 28 -13.68 -3.80 -3.28
CA VAL A 28 -13.97 -2.56 -3.99
C VAL A 28 -12.64 -1.83 -4.13
N ALA A 29 -12.07 -1.87 -5.32
CA ALA A 29 -10.84 -1.17 -5.63
C ALA A 29 -11.12 0.33 -5.78
N ALA A 30 -10.35 1.17 -5.08
CA ALA A 30 -10.50 2.63 -5.23
C ALA A 30 -9.82 3.11 -6.53
N GLU A 31 -10.51 3.99 -7.26
CA GLU A 31 -10.04 4.53 -8.54
C GLU A 31 -9.79 6.04 -8.45
N LEU A 32 -8.68 6.49 -9.00
CA LEU A 32 -8.36 7.91 -9.15
C LEU A 32 -7.58 8.15 -10.47
N SER A 33 -8.08 9.05 -11.30
CA SER A 33 -7.42 9.41 -12.58
C SER A 33 -7.17 8.23 -13.53
N GLY A 34 -8.07 7.23 -13.56
CA GLY A 34 -7.94 6.03 -14.37
C GLY A 34 -6.99 4.98 -13.79
N VAL A 35 -6.52 5.17 -12.55
CA VAL A 35 -5.70 4.19 -11.83
C VAL A 35 -6.54 3.55 -10.75
N THR A 36 -6.60 2.23 -10.79
CA THR A 36 -7.23 1.41 -9.76
C THR A 36 -6.14 0.81 -8.87
N LEU A 37 -6.19 1.07 -7.57
CA LEU A 37 -5.33 0.43 -6.58
C LEU A 37 -6.15 -0.53 -5.72
N PRO A 38 -5.58 -1.69 -5.32
CA PRO A 38 -6.30 -2.67 -4.51
C PRO A 38 -6.64 -2.10 -3.12
N ASP A 39 -7.79 -2.48 -2.55
CA ASP A 39 -8.21 -2.05 -1.21
C ASP A 39 -7.30 -2.56 -0.09
N THR A 40 -6.55 -3.61 -0.37
CA THR A 40 -5.63 -4.21 0.59
C THR A 40 -4.28 -4.49 -0.05
N LEU A 41 -3.24 -4.42 0.76
CA LEU A 41 -1.88 -4.80 0.39
C LEU A 41 -1.36 -5.83 1.41
N LYS A 42 -1.06 -7.04 0.92
CA LYS A 42 -0.45 -8.07 1.77
C LYS A 42 1.05 -7.82 1.90
N VAL A 43 1.55 -7.75 3.14
CA VAL A 43 2.94 -7.46 3.46
C VAL A 43 3.42 -8.44 4.52
N GLY A 44 4.14 -9.48 4.12
CA GLY A 44 4.42 -10.61 4.99
C GLY A 44 3.12 -11.27 5.47
N GLU A 45 2.97 -11.43 6.77
CA GLU A 45 1.75 -11.99 7.39
C GLU A 45 0.65 -10.94 7.62
N LYS A 46 0.95 -9.64 7.41
CA LYS A 46 0.02 -8.55 7.64
C LYS A 46 -0.75 -8.19 6.38
N THR A 47 -2.00 -7.75 6.56
CA THR A 47 -2.82 -7.17 5.50
C THR A 47 -3.10 -5.72 5.84
N LEU A 48 -2.54 -4.80 5.05
CA LEU A 48 -2.77 -3.37 5.18
C LEU A 48 -4.01 -2.99 4.37
N LYS A 49 -4.79 -2.03 4.89
CA LYS A 49 -5.97 -1.48 4.21
C LYS A 49 -5.60 -0.18 3.51
N LEU A 50 -6.16 0.05 2.35
CA LEU A 50 -6.05 1.32 1.66
C LEU A 50 -6.70 2.41 2.52
N ASN A 51 -5.91 3.41 2.92
CA ASN A 51 -6.36 4.55 3.71
C ASN A 51 -6.94 5.65 2.83
N GLY A 52 -6.32 5.88 1.68
CA GLY A 52 -6.77 6.84 0.70
C GLY A 52 -5.84 6.95 -0.51
N LEU A 53 -6.34 7.64 -1.54
CA LEU A 53 -5.65 7.88 -2.81
C LEU A 53 -5.45 9.38 -3.05
N GLY A 54 -4.27 9.79 -3.46
CA GLY A 54 -3.98 11.15 -3.84
C GLY A 54 -3.30 11.25 -5.21
N LEU A 55 -3.54 12.34 -5.92
CA LEU A 55 -2.93 12.62 -7.22
C LEU A 55 -1.82 13.65 -7.08
N ARG A 56 -0.60 13.27 -7.48
CA ARG A 56 0.50 14.21 -7.65
C ARG A 56 0.41 14.91 -9.00
N LYS A 57 0.33 16.23 -8.96
CA LYS A 57 0.51 17.09 -10.14
C LYS A 57 1.77 17.91 -10.00
N LYS A 58 2.49 18.13 -11.11
CA LYS A 58 3.58 19.14 -11.21
C LYS A 58 3.22 20.04 -12.39
N ALA A 59 2.91 21.31 -12.11
CA ALA A 59 2.25 22.21 -13.05
C ALA A 59 0.93 21.56 -13.56
N MET A 60 0.75 21.45 -14.88
CA MET A 60 -0.44 20.84 -15.48
C MET A 60 -0.33 19.32 -15.69
N PHE A 61 0.79 18.72 -15.36
CA PHE A 61 1.02 17.29 -15.62
C PHE A 61 0.65 16.42 -14.43
N LYS A 62 -0.13 15.37 -14.67
CA LYS A 62 -0.34 14.28 -13.73
C LYS A 62 0.92 13.42 -13.69
N VAL A 63 1.48 13.20 -12.52
CA VAL A 63 2.76 12.50 -12.35
C VAL A 63 2.55 11.07 -11.88
N TYR A 64 1.83 10.90 -10.77
CA TYR A 64 1.46 9.59 -10.23
C TYR A 64 0.22 9.68 -9.33
N VAL A 65 -0.44 8.55 -9.13
CA VAL A 65 -1.40 8.33 -8.05
C VAL A 65 -0.65 7.65 -6.91
N GLY A 66 -0.75 8.22 -5.71
CA GLY A 66 -0.18 7.65 -4.49
C GLY A 66 -1.29 7.06 -3.62
N GLY A 67 -1.13 5.79 -3.22
CA GLY A 67 -1.99 5.12 -2.24
C GLY A 67 -1.27 4.94 -0.91
N LEU A 68 -1.91 5.33 0.18
CA LEU A 68 -1.45 5.05 1.54
C LEU A 68 -2.16 3.82 2.08
N TYR A 69 -1.38 2.88 2.61
CA TYR A 69 -1.89 1.64 3.22
C TYR A 69 -1.46 1.57 4.67
N LEU A 70 -2.40 1.26 5.56
CA LEU A 70 -2.20 1.20 7.01
C LEU A 70 -2.82 -0.06 7.61
N GLU A 71 -2.29 -0.55 8.73
CA GLU A 71 -2.98 -1.58 9.55
C GLU A 71 -4.29 -1.04 10.12
N SER A 72 -4.23 0.19 10.66
CA SER A 72 -5.39 0.91 11.19
C SER A 72 -5.54 2.24 10.46
N PRO A 73 -6.64 2.47 9.73
CA PRO A 73 -6.88 3.71 9.02
C PRO A 73 -6.82 4.93 9.93
N SER A 74 -6.27 6.04 9.40
CA SER A 74 -6.13 7.30 10.14
C SER A 74 -6.04 8.49 9.18
N LYS A 75 -6.63 9.62 9.57
CA LYS A 75 -6.52 10.91 8.87
C LYS A 75 -5.45 11.82 9.47
N ASP A 76 -4.86 11.43 10.59
CA ASP A 76 -3.81 12.20 11.26
C ASP A 76 -2.42 11.76 10.79
N ALA A 77 -1.83 12.57 9.93
CA ALA A 77 -0.48 12.33 9.40
C ALA A 77 0.59 12.25 10.50
N ARG A 78 0.44 13.04 11.59
CA ARG A 78 1.42 13.03 12.70
C ARG A 78 1.32 11.74 13.49
N ALA A 79 0.09 11.27 13.77
CA ALA A 79 -0.14 10.00 14.43
C ALA A 79 0.38 8.82 13.57
N ILE A 80 0.17 8.84 12.25
CA ILE A 80 0.68 7.82 11.32
C ILE A 80 2.21 7.76 11.35
N LEU A 81 2.88 8.91 11.28
CA LEU A 81 4.35 8.98 11.33
C LEU A 81 4.89 8.53 12.70
N ALA A 82 4.27 8.96 13.79
CA ALA A 82 4.71 8.60 15.14
C ALA A 82 4.48 7.12 15.47
N SER A 83 3.46 6.49 14.88
CA SER A 83 3.11 5.09 15.17
C SER A 83 4.15 4.10 14.64
N ASP A 84 4.38 3.03 15.40
CA ASP A 84 5.20 1.89 14.98
C ASP A 84 4.34 0.77 14.37
N GLN A 85 3.36 1.13 13.53
CA GLN A 85 2.54 0.18 12.77
C GLN A 85 3.13 -0.10 11.39
N ALA A 86 2.82 -1.25 10.81
CA ALA A 86 3.11 -1.50 9.42
C ALA A 86 2.34 -0.52 8.54
N LYS A 87 3.01 0.02 7.54
CA LYS A 87 2.47 1.03 6.62
C LYS A 87 3.15 0.95 5.27
N ALA A 88 2.45 1.33 4.22
CA ALA A 88 3.03 1.39 2.88
C ALA A 88 2.51 2.59 2.09
N ILE A 89 3.37 3.10 1.21
CA ILE A 89 2.98 4.06 0.16
C ILE A 89 3.31 3.42 -1.17
N ARG A 90 2.29 3.28 -2.02
CA ARG A 90 2.41 2.79 -3.40
C ARG A 90 2.18 3.94 -4.37
N LEU A 91 3.15 4.19 -5.24
CA LEU A 91 3.09 5.18 -6.30
C LEU A 91 2.85 4.47 -7.63
N HIS A 92 1.75 4.80 -8.32
CA HIS A 92 1.46 4.34 -9.67
C HIS A 92 1.70 5.48 -10.65
N PHE A 93 2.70 5.33 -11.52
CA PHE A 93 3.16 6.41 -12.40
C PHE A 93 2.26 6.58 -13.62
N LEU A 94 1.89 7.83 -13.92
CA LEU A 94 1.06 8.22 -15.05
C LEU A 94 1.89 8.74 -16.24
N ARG A 95 3.21 8.79 -16.06
CA ARG A 95 4.17 9.21 -17.09
C ARG A 95 5.54 8.61 -16.83
N ASP A 96 6.34 8.58 -17.87
CA ASP A 96 7.75 8.20 -17.76
C ASP A 96 8.54 9.24 -16.97
N LEU A 97 9.40 8.76 -16.07
CA LEU A 97 10.35 9.58 -15.33
C LEU A 97 11.71 8.88 -15.27
N THR A 98 12.76 9.65 -15.42
CA THR A 98 14.12 9.15 -15.24
C THR A 98 14.45 8.99 -13.77
N LYS A 99 15.40 8.11 -13.45
CA LYS A 99 15.99 7.98 -12.12
C LYS A 99 16.40 9.34 -11.56
N ALA A 100 17.07 10.17 -12.35
CA ALA A 100 17.53 11.48 -11.91
C ALA A 100 16.36 12.37 -11.43
N GLN A 101 15.25 12.40 -12.16
CA GLN A 101 14.05 13.16 -11.77
C GLN A 101 13.39 12.62 -10.49
N LEU A 102 13.39 11.30 -10.30
CA LEU A 102 12.86 10.68 -9.08
C LEU A 102 13.75 10.95 -7.88
N VAL A 103 15.07 10.79 -8.05
CA VAL A 103 16.08 11.05 -7.02
C VAL A 103 16.00 12.51 -6.55
N GLU A 104 15.96 13.48 -7.48
CA GLU A 104 15.80 14.90 -7.17
C GLU A 104 14.55 15.15 -6.35
N ALA A 105 13.39 14.64 -6.80
CA ALA A 105 12.12 14.83 -6.10
C ALA A 105 12.10 14.21 -4.69
N PHE A 106 12.71 13.04 -4.52
CA PHE A 106 12.80 12.39 -3.21
C PHE A 106 13.78 13.12 -2.29
N GLN A 107 14.90 13.62 -2.82
CA GLN A 107 15.85 14.43 -2.05
C GLN A 107 15.23 15.75 -1.57
N GLU A 108 14.49 16.44 -2.43
CA GLU A 108 13.75 17.65 -2.05
C GLU A 108 12.74 17.36 -0.93
N GLY A 109 11.94 16.29 -1.08
CA GLY A 109 10.95 15.90 -0.09
C GLY A 109 11.58 15.48 1.25
N PHE A 110 12.67 14.72 1.21
CA PHE A 110 13.44 14.31 2.38
C PHE A 110 14.03 15.52 3.12
N ALA A 111 14.73 16.40 2.41
CA ALA A 111 15.34 17.60 2.98
C ALA A 111 14.29 18.54 3.62
N ALA A 112 13.09 18.62 3.02
CA ALA A 112 12.03 19.49 3.50
C ALA A 112 11.28 18.97 4.74
N ASN A 113 11.27 17.63 4.98
CA ASN A 113 10.37 17.01 5.96
C ASN A 113 11.03 16.10 6.99
N ALA A 114 12.19 15.46 6.69
CA ALA A 114 12.82 14.54 7.60
C ALA A 114 13.39 15.28 8.83
N LYS A 115 13.12 14.75 10.03
CA LYS A 115 13.54 15.37 11.28
C LYS A 115 15.06 15.28 11.53
N ASP A 116 15.68 14.18 11.09
CA ASP A 116 17.10 13.92 11.26
C ASP A 116 17.74 13.54 9.92
N THR A 117 17.90 14.57 9.09
CA THR A 117 18.45 14.38 7.74
C THR A 117 19.90 13.93 7.78
N VAL A 118 20.68 14.33 8.79
CA VAL A 118 22.10 13.98 8.91
C VAL A 118 22.26 12.50 9.21
N ALA A 119 21.57 12.00 10.25
CA ALA A 119 21.66 10.59 10.65
C ALA A 119 21.12 9.63 9.58
N GLN A 120 20.07 10.05 8.84
CA GLN A 120 19.42 9.20 7.84
C GLN A 120 20.02 9.29 6.44
N LYS A 121 20.87 10.29 6.18
CA LYS A 121 21.36 10.58 4.82
C LYS A 121 22.05 9.41 4.15
N ALA A 122 22.97 8.75 4.84
CA ALA A 122 23.75 7.65 4.23
C ALA A 122 22.83 6.47 3.83
N THR A 123 21.82 6.15 4.64
CA THR A 123 20.84 5.10 4.34
C THR A 123 19.91 5.54 3.22
N PHE A 124 19.53 6.82 3.21
CA PHE A 124 18.69 7.39 2.15
C PHE A 124 19.41 7.39 0.79
N ASP A 125 20.68 7.76 0.74
CA ASP A 125 21.48 7.71 -0.48
C ASP A 125 21.61 6.28 -1.04
N LYS A 126 21.76 5.27 -0.15
CA LYS A 126 21.74 3.85 -0.56
C LYS A 126 20.40 3.44 -1.16
N MET A 127 19.29 3.89 -0.60
CA MET A 127 17.96 3.64 -1.14
C MET A 127 17.79 4.31 -2.52
N LEU A 128 18.20 5.57 -2.66
CA LEU A 128 18.13 6.31 -3.91
C LEU A 128 18.96 5.66 -5.03
N ALA A 129 20.08 5.04 -4.69
CA ALA A 129 20.93 4.33 -5.67
C ALA A 129 20.17 3.16 -6.35
N LEU A 130 19.17 2.57 -5.66
CA LEU A 130 18.36 1.46 -6.18
C LEU A 130 17.13 1.91 -6.98
N VAL A 131 16.73 3.19 -6.91
CA VAL A 131 15.60 3.71 -7.67
C VAL A 131 15.89 3.64 -9.16
N PRO A 132 15.08 2.99 -9.99
CA PRO A 132 15.27 2.91 -11.44
C PRO A 132 14.56 4.05 -12.18
N ASP A 133 14.74 4.11 -13.49
CA ASP A 133 13.78 4.78 -14.37
C ASP A 133 12.41 4.11 -14.25
N VAL A 134 11.34 4.87 -14.35
CA VAL A 134 9.98 4.33 -14.36
C VAL A 134 9.25 4.71 -15.63
N LYS A 135 8.37 3.84 -16.07
CA LYS A 135 7.47 4.05 -17.21
C LYS A 135 6.06 4.28 -16.73
N THR A 136 5.24 4.85 -17.60
CA THR A 136 3.79 4.89 -17.40
C THR A 136 3.26 3.50 -17.04
N GLY A 137 2.46 3.41 -15.98
CA GLY A 137 1.95 2.15 -15.45
C GLY A 137 2.88 1.45 -14.44
N SER A 138 4.14 1.84 -14.32
CA SER A 138 5.05 1.29 -13.30
C SER A 138 4.58 1.62 -11.88
N THR A 139 4.89 0.73 -10.93
CA THR A 139 4.64 0.96 -9.50
C THR A 139 5.94 0.97 -8.71
N LEU A 140 6.07 1.93 -7.80
CA LEU A 140 7.12 1.99 -6.79
C LEU A 140 6.46 1.95 -5.42
N THR A 141 6.87 1.03 -4.54
CA THR A 141 6.24 0.85 -3.24
C THR A 141 7.28 0.93 -2.14
N PHE A 142 7.00 1.75 -1.13
CA PHE A 142 7.74 1.84 0.12
C PHE A 142 6.92 1.15 1.20
N ILE A 143 7.47 0.13 1.85
CA ILE A 143 6.77 -0.68 2.84
C ILE A 143 7.58 -0.66 4.13
N TYR A 144 6.98 -0.19 5.22
CA TYR A 144 7.58 -0.31 6.54
C TYR A 144 6.92 -1.46 7.31
N LEU A 145 7.76 -2.33 7.85
CA LEU A 145 7.38 -3.35 8.83
C LEU A 145 8.20 -3.15 10.10
N PRO A 146 7.54 -3.02 11.28
CA PRO A 146 8.24 -3.00 12.56
C PRO A 146 9.16 -4.21 12.71
N GLY A 147 10.39 -3.97 13.20
CA GLY A 147 11.40 -5.01 13.35
C GLY A 147 12.13 -5.45 12.09
N LYS A 148 11.58 -5.18 10.88
CA LYS A 148 12.26 -5.47 9.60
C LYS A 148 12.86 -4.22 8.95
N GLY A 149 12.19 -3.07 9.03
CA GLY A 149 12.60 -1.83 8.39
C GLY A 149 11.76 -1.46 7.16
N THR A 150 12.30 -0.58 6.31
CA THR A 150 11.64 -0.07 5.10
C THR A 150 12.12 -0.82 3.87
N THR A 151 11.21 -1.50 3.18
CA THR A 151 11.47 -2.18 1.91
C THR A 151 11.10 -1.26 0.75
N LEU A 152 11.99 -1.15 -0.24
CA LEU A 152 11.73 -0.54 -1.54
C LEU A 152 11.40 -1.64 -2.55
N GLN A 153 10.26 -1.50 -3.26
CA GLN A 153 9.84 -2.44 -4.32
C GLN A 153 9.50 -1.69 -5.62
N VAL A 154 9.78 -2.34 -6.74
CA VAL A 154 9.31 -1.94 -8.09
C VAL A 154 8.56 -3.11 -8.69
N ALA A 155 7.31 -2.88 -9.14
CA ALA A 155 6.43 -3.93 -9.68
C ALA A 155 6.41 -5.19 -8.79
N ASP A 156 6.27 -4.98 -7.47
CA ASP A 156 6.26 -6.00 -6.41
C ASP A 156 7.59 -6.78 -6.20
N LYS A 157 8.65 -6.45 -6.96
CA LYS A 157 10.00 -6.99 -6.73
C LYS A 157 10.74 -6.15 -5.71
N GLU A 158 11.24 -6.79 -4.64
CA GLU A 158 12.08 -6.15 -3.63
C GLU A 158 13.44 -5.75 -4.23
N LEU A 159 13.84 -4.49 -4.02
CA LEU A 159 15.15 -3.95 -4.42
C LEU A 159 16.10 -3.84 -3.24
N GLY A 160 15.59 -3.61 -2.04
CA GLY A 160 16.38 -3.50 -0.83
C GLY A 160 15.54 -3.25 0.39
N VAL A 161 16.13 -3.55 1.57
CA VAL A 161 15.55 -3.32 2.89
C VAL A 161 16.48 -2.41 3.68
N PHE A 162 15.91 -1.42 4.37
CA PHE A 162 16.62 -0.41 5.13
C PHE A 162 16.09 -0.38 6.56
N GLU A 163 16.94 -0.69 7.51
CA GLU A 163 16.55 -0.86 8.91
C GLU A 163 16.26 0.48 9.61
N GLY A 164 15.49 0.39 10.68
CA GLY A 164 15.26 1.48 11.61
C GLY A 164 13.96 2.25 11.38
N LYS A 165 13.23 2.48 12.50
CA LYS A 165 12.01 3.29 12.51
C LYS A 165 12.29 4.74 12.10
N GLY A 166 13.42 5.32 12.57
CA GLY A 166 13.80 6.70 12.21
C GLY A 166 13.98 6.88 10.71
N PHE A 167 14.52 5.87 10.02
CA PHE A 167 14.59 5.89 8.56
C PHE A 167 13.21 5.81 7.91
N ALA A 168 12.34 4.93 8.40
CA ALA A 168 10.97 4.84 7.93
C ALA A 168 10.24 6.18 8.08
N ASP A 169 10.34 6.82 9.25
CA ASP A 169 9.72 8.12 9.50
C ASP A 169 10.23 9.19 8.54
N ALA A 170 11.53 9.21 8.27
CA ALA A 170 12.13 10.13 7.32
C ALA A 170 11.61 9.90 5.89
N VAL A 171 11.52 8.65 5.42
CA VAL A 171 10.99 8.32 4.09
C VAL A 171 9.50 8.66 3.97
N PHE A 172 8.67 8.23 4.93
CA PHE A 172 7.22 8.48 4.89
C PHE A 172 6.88 9.97 5.07
N SER A 173 7.74 10.74 5.76
CA SER A 173 7.57 12.18 5.91
C SER A 173 7.62 12.93 4.57
N ILE A 174 8.25 12.37 3.53
CA ILE A 174 8.25 12.96 2.18
C ILE A 174 6.82 13.28 1.73
N TRP A 175 5.88 12.37 1.98
CA TRP A 175 4.48 12.52 1.56
C TRP A 175 3.56 13.02 2.67
N LEU A 176 3.81 12.63 3.92
CA LEU A 176 2.94 12.89 5.07
C LEU A 176 3.42 14.07 5.93
N GLY A 177 4.59 14.60 5.67
CA GLY A 177 5.19 15.70 6.42
C GLY A 177 4.51 17.05 6.18
N ALA A 178 5.10 18.12 6.75
CA ALA A 178 4.54 19.47 6.70
C ALA A 178 4.66 20.12 5.31
N LYS A 179 5.61 19.67 4.48
CA LYS A 179 5.86 20.18 3.13
C LYS A 179 5.79 19.04 2.10
N PRO A 180 4.61 18.46 1.89
CA PRO A 180 4.45 17.33 0.95
C PRO A 180 4.68 17.80 -0.49
N PRO A 181 4.94 16.88 -1.43
CA PRO A 181 5.07 17.20 -2.85
C PRO A 181 3.83 17.90 -3.42
N SER A 182 2.65 17.69 -2.83
CA SER A 182 1.38 18.34 -3.13
C SER A 182 0.42 18.14 -1.97
N GLU A 183 -0.28 19.21 -1.55
CA GLU A 183 -1.30 19.12 -0.50
C GLU A 183 -2.49 18.24 -0.92
N ASP A 184 -2.90 18.30 -2.20
CA ASP A 184 -3.98 17.45 -2.72
C ASP A 184 -3.62 15.96 -2.67
N LEU A 185 -2.35 15.63 -2.97
CA LEU A 185 -1.83 14.28 -2.82
C LEU A 185 -1.94 13.80 -1.37
N ARG A 186 -1.42 14.60 -0.44
CA ARG A 186 -1.42 14.28 0.99
C ARG A 186 -2.84 14.14 1.54
N LYS A 187 -3.72 15.10 1.24
CA LYS A 187 -5.14 15.05 1.66
C LYS A 187 -5.83 13.81 1.13
N GLY A 188 -5.65 13.50 -0.15
CA GLY A 188 -6.23 12.30 -0.76
C GLY A 188 -5.72 11.00 -0.13
N MET A 189 -4.42 10.91 0.21
CA MET A 189 -3.85 9.74 0.88
C MET A 189 -4.35 9.59 2.33
N LEU A 190 -4.74 10.67 2.99
CA LEU A 190 -5.29 10.66 4.35
C LEU A 190 -6.80 10.36 4.39
N GLY A 191 -7.52 10.44 3.28
CA GLY A 191 -8.94 10.07 3.14
C GLY A 191 -9.90 11.19 3.54
#